data_8e1a940506fd607b48c25a609a6959c9
#
_entry.id   8e1a940506fd607b48c25a609a6959c9
#
_cell.length_a   1.000
_cell.length_b   1.000
_cell.length_c   1.000
_cell.angle_alpha   90.00
_cell.angle_beta   90.00
_cell.angle_gamma   90.00
#
_symmetry.space_group_name_H-M   'P 1'
#
loop_
_entity.id
_entity.type
_entity.pdbx_description
1 polymer ?
#
loop_
_entity_poly.entity_id
_entity_poly.type
_entity_poly.pdbx_seq_one_letter_code
_entity_poly.pdbx_strand_id
1 'polypeptide(L)'
;MAEPTIRALAEIFYRASATRDIDRAMSLIADDVDWLVQGPVDVFPFLGQRHGKAAVLEGYREIARKLQITAYDVEALLVDRDRVAALIRLSSIIRATGRVMTVRTSQFSRFRNGRIVEMRAVIDTYDMVEQTLGRSLGATRQDLEQISVA
;
A
#
# COMPACT_ATOMS: atom_id res chain seq x y z
N MET A 1 -4.84 -30.40 -13.31
CA MET A 1 -4.33 -29.73 -12.10
C MET A 1 -5.42 -28.84 -11.52
N ALA A 2 -5.55 -28.81 -10.21
CA ALA A 2 -6.50 -27.93 -9.56
C ALA A 2 -6.06 -26.45 -9.70
N GLU A 3 -7.04 -25.55 -9.87
CA GLU A 3 -6.75 -24.11 -9.85
C GLU A 3 -6.22 -23.69 -8.47
N PRO A 4 -5.27 -22.76 -8.42
CA PRO A 4 -4.75 -22.27 -7.15
C PRO A 4 -5.85 -21.58 -6.34
N THR A 5 -5.83 -21.78 -5.03
CA THR A 5 -6.78 -21.13 -4.12
C THR A 5 -6.50 -19.61 -4.04
N ILE A 6 -7.51 -18.84 -3.64
CA ILE A 6 -7.35 -17.40 -3.41
C ILE A 6 -6.23 -17.12 -2.39
N ARG A 7 -6.14 -17.94 -1.33
CA ARG A 7 -5.03 -17.84 -0.37
C ARG A 7 -3.67 -18.02 -1.03
N ALA A 8 -3.51 -19.05 -1.84
CA ALA A 8 -2.24 -19.31 -2.54
C ALA A 8 -1.88 -18.15 -3.48
N LEU A 9 -2.85 -17.61 -4.22
CA LEU A 9 -2.64 -16.46 -5.10
C LEU A 9 -2.25 -15.21 -4.32
N ALA A 10 -2.91 -14.94 -3.20
CA ALA A 10 -2.58 -13.83 -2.33
C ALA A 10 -1.16 -13.97 -1.75
N GLU A 11 -0.79 -15.14 -1.28
CA GLU A 11 0.56 -15.41 -0.77
C GLU A 11 1.63 -15.20 -1.85
N ILE A 12 1.37 -15.62 -3.09
CA ILE A 12 2.26 -15.37 -4.23
C ILE A 12 2.38 -13.86 -4.49
N PHE A 13 1.27 -13.14 -4.51
CA PHE A 13 1.25 -11.69 -4.73
C PHE A 13 2.09 -10.95 -3.68
N TYR A 14 1.88 -11.23 -2.41
CA TYR A 14 2.60 -10.56 -1.33
C TYR A 14 4.08 -10.96 -1.26
N ARG A 15 4.41 -12.20 -1.58
CA ARG A 15 5.82 -12.64 -1.71
C ARG A 15 6.51 -11.91 -2.86
N ALA A 16 5.87 -11.81 -4.01
CA ALA A 16 6.39 -11.07 -5.16
C ALA A 16 6.59 -9.59 -4.82
N SER A 17 5.65 -8.99 -4.10
CA SER A 17 5.77 -7.61 -3.62
C SER A 17 6.94 -7.43 -2.65
N ALA A 18 7.11 -8.35 -1.71
CA ALA A 18 8.20 -8.33 -0.72
C ALA A 18 9.58 -8.49 -1.36
N THR A 19 9.69 -9.32 -2.40
CA THR A 19 10.96 -9.61 -3.10
C THR A 19 11.23 -8.69 -4.28
N ARG A 20 10.37 -7.71 -4.55
CA ARG A 20 10.45 -6.80 -5.71
C ARG A 20 10.34 -7.48 -7.07
N ASP A 21 9.71 -8.62 -7.13
CA ASP A 21 9.35 -9.26 -8.39
C ASP A 21 8.08 -8.59 -8.96
N ILE A 22 8.28 -7.42 -9.56
CA ILE A 22 7.18 -6.59 -10.07
C ILE A 22 6.43 -7.29 -11.19
N ASP A 23 7.12 -8.00 -12.07
CA ASP A 23 6.49 -8.73 -13.17
C ASP A 23 5.56 -9.81 -12.63
N ARG A 24 6.00 -10.53 -11.60
CA ARG A 24 5.17 -11.54 -10.96
C ARG A 24 3.96 -10.93 -10.24
N ALA A 25 4.16 -9.84 -9.51
CA ALA A 25 3.07 -9.13 -8.85
C ALA A 25 2.04 -8.62 -9.88
N MET A 26 2.50 -8.00 -10.97
CA MET A 26 1.62 -7.50 -12.04
C MET A 26 0.86 -8.61 -12.74
N SER A 27 1.43 -9.80 -12.87
CA SER A 27 0.74 -10.96 -13.48
C SER A 27 -0.53 -11.38 -12.72
N LEU A 28 -0.63 -11.02 -11.44
CA LEU A 28 -1.76 -11.32 -10.57
C LEU A 28 -2.78 -10.17 -10.48
N ILE A 29 -2.57 -9.11 -11.25
CA ILE A 29 -3.49 -7.95 -11.30
C ILE A 29 -4.24 -7.98 -12.63
N ALA A 30 -5.55 -7.77 -12.57
CA ALA A 30 -6.39 -7.69 -13.76
C ALA A 30 -6.08 -6.44 -14.58
N ASP A 31 -6.24 -6.53 -15.91
CA ASP A 31 -5.96 -5.40 -16.81
C ASP A 31 -6.82 -4.18 -16.52
N ASP A 32 -8.06 -4.39 -16.04
CA ASP A 32 -9.06 -3.37 -15.72
C ASP A 32 -9.21 -3.12 -14.21
N VAL A 33 -8.19 -3.42 -13.42
CA VAL A 33 -8.22 -3.30 -11.96
C VAL A 33 -8.65 -1.90 -11.49
N ASP A 34 -9.47 -1.87 -10.44
CA ASP A 34 -9.81 -0.66 -9.70
C ASP A 34 -8.96 -0.59 -8.42
N TRP A 35 -8.03 0.35 -8.40
CA TRP A 35 -6.97 0.44 -7.40
C TRP A 35 -7.00 1.78 -6.70
N LEU A 36 -7.20 1.77 -5.37
CA LEU A 36 -7.17 2.97 -4.56
C LEU A 36 -6.27 2.78 -3.35
N VAL A 37 -5.28 3.64 -3.20
CA VAL A 37 -4.53 3.81 -1.96
C VAL A 37 -4.85 5.20 -1.41
N GLN A 38 -5.61 5.24 -0.33
CA GLN A 38 -6.04 6.51 0.26
C GLN A 38 -4.87 7.28 0.85
N GLY A 39 -4.81 8.57 0.57
CA GLY A 39 -3.81 9.46 1.12
C GLY A 39 -3.70 10.80 0.40
N PRO A 40 -2.88 11.71 0.92
CA PRO A 40 -2.68 13.05 0.37
C PRO A 40 -1.84 12.98 -0.92
N VAL A 41 -2.52 12.99 -2.07
CA VAL A 41 -1.89 12.86 -3.40
C VAL A 41 -1.02 14.07 -3.79
N ASP A 42 -1.26 15.21 -3.20
CA ASP A 42 -0.44 16.41 -3.34
C ASP A 42 0.94 16.27 -2.66
N VAL A 43 1.01 15.44 -1.62
CA VAL A 43 2.28 15.11 -0.93
C VAL A 43 2.91 13.85 -1.51
N PHE A 44 2.09 12.83 -1.75
CA PHE A 44 2.51 11.51 -2.26
C PHE A 44 1.76 11.17 -3.55
N PRO A 45 2.25 11.60 -4.72
CA PRO A 45 1.57 11.40 -6.01
C PRO A 45 1.36 9.93 -6.40
N PHE A 46 2.10 9.00 -5.78
CA PHE A 46 1.93 7.56 -6.00
C PHE A 46 0.73 6.97 -5.26
N LEU A 47 0.08 7.73 -4.37
CA LEU A 47 -1.20 7.37 -3.75
C LEU A 47 -2.38 7.75 -4.67
N GLY A 48 -3.59 7.49 -4.21
CA GLY A 48 -4.82 7.88 -4.90
C GLY A 48 -5.40 6.77 -5.78
N GLN A 49 -6.33 7.18 -6.61
CA GLN A 49 -7.08 6.29 -7.51
C GLN A 49 -6.27 6.00 -8.77
N ARG A 50 -6.25 4.71 -9.14
CA ARG A 50 -5.67 4.26 -10.41
C ARG A 50 -6.60 3.24 -11.07
N HIS A 51 -6.85 3.40 -12.34
CA HIS A 51 -7.65 2.49 -13.14
C HIS A 51 -6.76 1.75 -14.14
N GLY A 52 -6.83 0.42 -14.09
CA GLY A 52 -6.09 -0.45 -14.97
C GLY A 52 -4.66 -0.76 -14.50
N LYS A 53 -4.17 -1.91 -14.95
CA LYS A 53 -2.83 -2.43 -14.61
C LYS A 53 -1.70 -1.45 -14.97
N ALA A 54 -1.78 -0.81 -16.14
CA ALA A 54 -0.73 0.12 -16.58
C ALA A 54 -0.58 1.32 -15.62
N ALA A 55 -1.69 1.85 -15.11
CA ALA A 55 -1.68 2.93 -14.13
C ALA A 55 -1.12 2.47 -12.78
N VAL A 56 -1.43 1.24 -12.36
CA VAL A 56 -0.86 0.64 -11.15
C VAL A 56 0.65 0.47 -11.29
N LEU A 57 1.12 -0.06 -12.42
CA LEU A 57 2.55 -0.22 -12.70
C LEU A 57 3.29 1.12 -12.65
N GLU A 58 2.71 2.18 -13.18
CA GLU A 58 3.31 3.52 -13.07
C GLU A 58 3.39 4.00 -11.62
N GLY A 59 2.39 3.71 -10.80
CA GLY A 59 2.45 3.97 -9.35
C GLY A 59 3.61 3.25 -8.66
N TYR A 60 3.84 1.99 -8.98
CA TYR A 60 5.00 1.23 -8.47
C TYR A 60 6.34 1.84 -8.92
N ARG A 61 6.42 2.32 -10.16
CA ARG A 61 7.62 3.02 -10.67
C ARG A 61 7.86 4.32 -9.94
N GLU A 62 6.82 5.10 -9.67
CA GLU A 62 6.92 6.33 -8.87
C GLU A 62 7.41 6.05 -7.45
N ILE A 63 6.88 5.01 -6.81
CA ILE A 63 7.36 4.56 -5.50
C ILE A 63 8.86 4.23 -5.58
N ALA A 64 9.28 3.44 -6.54
CA ALA A 64 10.67 3.03 -6.70
C ALA A 64 11.62 4.21 -6.95
N ARG A 65 11.16 5.25 -7.63
CA ARG A 65 11.95 6.49 -7.84
C ARG A 65 12.13 7.29 -6.55
N LYS A 66 11.16 7.28 -5.66
CA LYS A 66 11.14 8.11 -4.44
C LYS A 66 11.59 7.38 -3.20
N LEU A 67 11.31 6.09 -3.12
CA LEU A 67 11.53 5.25 -1.94
C LEU A 67 12.40 4.05 -2.29
N GLN A 68 13.35 3.75 -1.42
CA GLN A 68 14.02 2.47 -1.39
C GLN A 68 13.40 1.64 -0.25
N ILE A 69 12.60 0.67 -0.60
CA ILE A 69 11.98 -0.18 0.41
C ILE A 69 13.03 -1.14 0.96
N THR A 70 13.17 -1.20 2.26
CA THR A 70 14.18 -2.00 2.96
C THR A 70 13.60 -3.19 3.70
N ALA A 71 12.31 -3.13 4.04
CA ALA A 71 11.59 -4.23 4.66
C ALA A 71 10.11 -4.25 4.21
N TYR A 72 9.55 -5.44 4.07
CA TYR A 72 8.16 -5.64 3.70
C TYR A 72 7.67 -6.90 4.42
N ASP A 73 6.97 -6.72 5.53
CA ASP A 73 6.53 -7.80 6.40
C ASP A 73 5.00 -7.90 6.38
N VAL A 74 4.49 -9.03 5.95
CA VAL A 74 3.06 -9.34 6.05
C VAL A 74 2.79 -9.85 7.46
N GLU A 75 2.22 -8.99 8.29
CA GLU A 75 1.93 -9.30 9.69
C GLU A 75 0.65 -10.14 9.87
N ALA A 76 -0.32 -9.98 8.96
CA ALA A 76 -1.56 -10.74 8.94
C ALA A 76 -2.09 -10.89 7.52
N LEU A 77 -2.65 -12.03 7.22
CA LEU A 77 -3.33 -12.33 5.96
C LEU A 77 -4.61 -13.10 6.25
N LEU A 78 -5.74 -12.50 5.89
CA LEU A 78 -7.06 -13.08 6.05
C LEU A 78 -7.70 -13.28 4.68
N VAL A 79 -8.36 -14.40 4.51
CA VAL A 79 -9.06 -14.75 3.27
C VAL A 79 -10.48 -15.17 3.62
N ASP A 80 -11.43 -14.50 3.01
CA ASP A 80 -12.85 -14.88 3.05
C ASP A 80 -13.40 -14.88 1.62
N ARG A 81 -13.67 -16.07 1.08
CA ARG A 81 -14.16 -16.28 -0.28
C ARG A 81 -13.22 -15.64 -1.31
N ASP A 82 -13.68 -14.65 -2.07
CA ASP A 82 -12.90 -13.92 -3.08
C ASP A 82 -12.20 -12.67 -2.53
N ARG A 83 -12.29 -12.42 -1.23
CA ARG A 83 -11.73 -11.23 -0.57
C ARG A 83 -10.53 -11.57 0.29
N VAL A 84 -9.56 -10.69 0.25
CA VAL A 84 -8.31 -10.81 1.02
C VAL A 84 -8.07 -9.51 1.78
N ALA A 85 -7.73 -9.63 3.05
CA ALA A 85 -7.23 -8.52 3.86
C ALA A 85 -5.81 -8.84 4.31
N ALA A 86 -4.91 -7.87 4.18
CA ALA A 86 -3.53 -8.00 4.62
C ALA A 86 -3.11 -6.78 5.43
N LEU A 87 -2.43 -7.01 6.55
CA LEU A 87 -1.74 -5.98 7.31
C LEU A 87 -0.24 -6.10 7.03
N ILE A 88 0.37 -5.03 6.55
CA ILE A 88 1.75 -5.03 6.10
C ILE A 88 2.50 -3.93 6.82
N ARG A 89 3.66 -4.28 7.37
CA ARG A 89 4.65 -3.32 7.86
C ARG A 89 5.71 -3.12 6.78
N LEU A 90 5.90 -1.87 6.41
CA LEU A 90 6.79 -1.50 5.33
C LEU A 90 7.78 -0.44 5.81
N SER A 91 9.07 -0.71 5.63
CA SER A 91 10.14 0.25 5.91
C SER A 91 10.81 0.67 4.61
N SER A 92 11.15 1.94 4.52
CA SER A 92 11.81 2.51 3.34
C SER A 92 12.79 3.61 3.72
N ILE A 93 13.70 3.91 2.81
CA ILE A 93 14.54 5.10 2.84
C ILE A 93 13.98 6.07 1.81
N ILE A 94 13.69 7.29 2.24
CA ILE A 94 13.29 8.38 1.35
C ILE A 94 14.54 8.85 0.62
N ARG A 95 14.61 8.61 -0.69
CA ARG A 95 15.82 8.85 -1.49
C ARG A 95 16.30 10.29 -1.45
N ALA A 96 15.37 11.25 -1.42
CA ALA A 96 15.71 12.68 -1.41
C ALA A 96 16.40 13.14 -0.12
N THR A 97 16.13 12.50 1.03
CA THR A 97 16.60 12.95 2.34
C THR A 97 17.45 11.94 3.07
N GLY A 98 17.41 10.67 2.68
CA GLY A 98 18.04 9.56 3.41
C GLY A 98 17.30 9.16 4.69
N ARG A 99 16.16 9.78 5.00
CA ARG A 99 15.36 9.42 6.19
C ARG A 99 14.73 8.07 6.06
N VAL A 100 14.66 7.35 7.16
CA VAL A 100 13.91 6.09 7.26
C VAL A 100 12.46 6.41 7.58
N MET A 101 11.56 5.75 6.86
CA MET A 101 10.12 5.82 7.09
C MET A 101 9.58 4.40 7.28
N THR A 102 8.84 4.18 8.35
CA THR A 102 8.15 2.90 8.60
C THR A 102 6.67 3.14 8.75
N VAL A 103 5.87 2.45 7.95
CA VAL A 103 4.40 2.58 7.96
C VAL A 103 3.75 1.21 8.03
N ARG A 104 2.53 1.17 8.54
CA ARG A 104 1.63 0.04 8.36
C ARG A 104 0.55 0.40 7.37
N THR A 105 0.28 -0.52 6.46
CA THR A 105 -0.80 -0.40 5.49
C THR A 105 -1.73 -1.60 5.62
N SER A 106 -3.02 -1.33 5.61
CA SER A 106 -4.04 -2.36 5.49
C SER A 106 -4.53 -2.36 4.06
N GLN A 107 -4.50 -3.53 3.42
CA GLN A 107 -4.90 -3.73 2.04
C GLN A 107 -6.07 -4.69 1.98
N PHE A 108 -7.11 -4.29 1.26
CA PHE A 108 -8.30 -5.10 0.99
C PHE A 108 -8.40 -5.32 -0.51
N SER A 109 -8.40 -6.57 -0.93
CA SER A 109 -8.47 -6.91 -2.34
C SER A 109 -9.59 -7.91 -2.62
N ARG A 110 -10.07 -7.88 -3.87
CA ARG A 110 -11.01 -8.85 -4.40
C ARG A 110 -10.41 -9.52 -5.61
N PHE A 111 -10.54 -10.83 -5.65
CA PHE A 111 -10.05 -11.67 -6.74
C PHE A 111 -11.19 -12.13 -7.64
N ARG A 112 -10.93 -12.20 -8.93
CA ARG A 112 -11.78 -12.81 -9.94
C ARG A 112 -10.92 -13.46 -11.01
N ASN A 113 -11.23 -14.69 -11.39
CA ASN A 113 -10.46 -15.43 -12.39
C ASN A 113 -8.96 -15.44 -12.11
N GLY A 114 -8.58 -15.65 -10.84
CA GLY A 114 -7.18 -15.74 -10.42
C GLY A 114 -6.42 -14.41 -10.37
N ARG A 115 -7.10 -13.26 -10.52
CA ARG A 115 -6.46 -11.94 -10.53
C ARG A 115 -7.18 -10.96 -9.61
N ILE A 116 -6.43 -9.99 -9.11
CA ILE A 116 -6.95 -8.89 -8.32
C ILE A 116 -7.71 -7.93 -9.26
N VAL A 117 -9.00 -7.75 -9.02
CA VAL A 117 -9.86 -6.82 -9.78
C VAL A 117 -10.13 -5.53 -9.01
N GLU A 118 -9.93 -5.55 -7.70
CA GLU A 118 -10.12 -4.39 -6.83
C GLU A 118 -9.09 -4.40 -5.70
N MET A 119 -8.51 -3.25 -5.43
CA MET A 119 -7.64 -3.01 -4.28
C MET A 119 -8.07 -1.73 -3.57
N ARG A 120 -8.18 -1.80 -2.26
CA ARG A 120 -8.36 -0.66 -1.37
C ARG A 120 -7.31 -0.73 -0.28
N ALA A 121 -6.51 0.29 -0.16
CA ALA A 121 -5.48 0.37 0.87
C ALA A 121 -5.63 1.64 1.69
N VAL A 122 -5.38 1.52 2.99
CA VAL A 122 -5.32 2.62 3.93
C VAL A 122 -3.98 2.59 4.67
N ILE A 123 -3.43 3.77 4.91
CA ILE A 123 -2.15 3.96 5.59
C ILE A 123 -2.39 5.05 6.65
N ASP A 124 -1.66 5.01 7.76
CA ASP A 124 -1.58 6.18 8.64
C ASP A 124 -0.80 7.30 7.94
N THR A 125 -1.53 8.11 7.18
CA THR A 125 -0.95 9.15 6.34
C THR A 125 -0.50 10.36 7.16
N TYR A 126 -1.06 10.59 8.32
CA TYR A 126 -0.58 11.63 9.24
C TYR A 126 0.85 11.32 9.71
N ASP A 127 1.06 10.12 10.23
CA ASP A 127 2.38 9.66 10.65
C ASP A 127 3.36 9.61 9.45
N MET A 128 2.90 9.17 8.29
CA MET A 128 3.69 9.15 7.06
C MET A 128 4.20 10.55 6.66
N VAL A 129 3.36 11.57 6.76
CA VAL A 129 3.76 12.96 6.47
C VAL A 129 4.77 13.45 7.50
N GLU A 130 4.55 13.21 8.80
CA GLU A 130 5.49 13.59 9.85
C GLU A 130 6.87 12.98 9.66
N GLN A 131 6.93 11.67 9.36
CA GLN A 131 8.19 10.99 9.08
C GLN A 131 8.89 11.57 7.85
N THR A 132 8.13 11.91 6.80
CA THR A 132 8.67 12.51 5.58
C THR A 132 9.26 13.88 5.83
N LEU A 133 8.58 14.71 6.60
CA LEU A 133 9.06 16.04 6.97
C LEU A 133 10.16 16.00 8.03
N GLY A 134 10.28 14.91 8.78
CA GLY A 134 11.22 14.76 9.90
C GLY A 134 10.86 15.64 11.09
N ARG A 135 9.59 16.00 11.25
CA ARG A 135 9.07 16.78 12.37
C ARG A 135 7.62 16.45 12.63
N SER A 136 7.19 16.65 13.88
CA SER A 136 5.77 16.62 14.24
C SER A 136 5.01 17.77 13.58
N LEU A 137 3.82 17.49 13.08
CA LEU A 137 2.88 18.54 12.66
C LEU A 137 2.22 19.19 13.86
N GLY A 138 2.20 18.54 15.01
CA GLY A 138 1.81 19.03 16.33
C GLY A 138 0.44 19.69 16.37
N ALA A 139 -0.54 19.04 16.98
CA ALA A 139 -1.71 19.75 17.45
C ALA A 139 -1.29 20.75 18.54
N THR A 140 -1.68 22.01 18.41
CA THR A 140 -1.48 22.99 19.47
C THR A 140 -2.40 22.66 20.65
N ARG A 141 -2.10 23.21 21.83
CA ARG A 141 -2.99 23.07 23.00
C ARG A 141 -4.42 23.53 22.67
N GLN A 142 -4.54 24.61 21.91
CA GLN A 142 -5.83 25.14 21.48
C GLN A 142 -6.58 24.18 20.56
N ASP A 143 -5.87 23.51 19.64
CA ASP A 143 -6.45 22.50 18.74
C ASP A 143 -6.99 21.30 19.54
N LEU A 144 -6.21 20.83 20.55
CA LEU A 144 -6.62 19.73 21.41
C LEU A 144 -7.84 20.08 22.27
N GLU A 145 -7.94 21.33 22.76
CA GLU A 145 -9.10 21.81 23.50
C GLU A 145 -10.36 21.80 22.62
N GLN A 146 -10.26 22.16 21.34
CA GLN A 146 -11.39 22.12 20.40
C GLN A 146 -11.88 20.68 20.14
N ILE A 147 -10.99 19.72 20.05
CA ILE A 147 -11.34 18.31 19.87
C ILE A 147 -12.01 17.74 21.12
N SER A 148 -11.56 18.16 22.32
CA SER A 148 -12.06 17.63 23.60
C SER A 148 -13.48 18.10 23.94
N VAL A 149 -13.98 19.15 23.28
CA VAL A 149 -15.34 19.71 23.50
C VAL A 149 -16.37 19.08 22.55
N ALA A 150 -15.93 18.38 21.53
CA ALA A 150 -16.78 17.65 20.61
C ALA A 150 -17.10 16.25 21.13
#